data_e5ae340eaf9b391f0d600399831a4f34
#
_entry.id   e5ae340eaf9b391f0d600399831a4f34
#
_cell.length_a   1.000
_cell.length_b   1.000
_cell.length_c   1.000
_cell.angle_alpha   90.00
_cell.angle_beta   90.00
_cell.angle_gamma   90.00
#
_symmetry.space_group_name_H-M   'P 1'
#
loop_
_entity.id
_entity.type
_entity.pdbx_description
1 polymer ?
#
loop_
_entity_poly.entity_id
_entity_poly.type
_entity_poly.pdbx_seq_one_letter_code
_entity_poly.pdbx_strand_id
1 'polypeptide(L)'
;MPKINKSETNYSTNMSNSSVIREGSIEYSKKLNIGYKRTCNCGPTHINCMSPKEWLKSQLGVWQFFYESRDVRDKNLHPATFPISLSKKVIELFSHKGELILDPFVGSGTTLVAARDTDRNAVGFDLQKHYIDLCESRLSQKSLFSNSRQVAIQDDARNINNYLSNGTINLIWTSPPYANLLNRKRKNKSRRNRNNEQLGKIEQYSQDERDLGIMTIEDYTKAMGDIFESMLPLLRPKAHCVINVPDMEEICVN
;
A
#
# COMPACT_ATOMS: atom_id res chain seq x y z
N MET A 1 -5.84 42.08 37.95
CA MET A 1 -5.57 41.43 36.66
C MET A 1 -5.45 39.92 36.89
N PRO A 2 -6.41 39.10 36.49
CA PRO A 2 -6.33 37.65 36.67
C PRO A 2 -5.49 37.02 35.54
N LYS A 3 -4.61 36.10 35.92
CA LYS A 3 -3.79 35.28 35.01
C LYS A 3 -4.69 34.26 34.30
N ILE A 4 -4.69 34.29 33.00
CA ILE A 4 -5.36 33.27 32.16
C ILE A 4 -4.47 32.03 32.13
N ASN A 5 -4.92 30.96 32.80
CA ASN A 5 -4.38 29.64 32.68
C ASN A 5 -4.70 29.10 31.26
N LYS A 6 -3.69 28.93 30.45
CA LYS A 6 -3.79 28.11 29.22
C LYS A 6 -3.81 26.65 29.65
N SER A 7 -4.99 26.07 29.70
CA SER A 7 -5.17 24.62 29.77
C SER A 7 -4.72 24.03 28.43
N GLU A 8 -3.60 23.30 28.42
CA GLU A 8 -3.22 22.39 27.35
C GLU A 8 -4.27 21.27 27.26
N THR A 9 -5.15 21.38 26.32
CA THR A 9 -6.06 20.30 25.96
C THR A 9 -5.25 19.21 25.26
N ASN A 10 -4.81 18.23 26.03
CA ASN A 10 -4.33 16.96 25.53
C ASN A 10 -5.48 16.25 24.80
N TYR A 11 -5.57 16.39 23.49
CA TYR A 11 -6.36 15.51 22.64
C TYR A 11 -5.72 14.12 22.61
N SER A 12 -5.95 13.33 23.63
CA SER A 12 -5.83 11.89 23.59
C SER A 12 -7.02 11.34 22.80
N THR A 13 -6.95 11.38 21.49
CA THR A 13 -7.89 10.65 20.64
C THR A 13 -7.58 9.17 20.79
N ASN A 14 -8.47 8.41 21.40
CA ASN A 14 -8.59 6.96 21.27
C ASN A 14 -8.90 6.66 19.79
N MET A 15 -7.88 6.70 18.92
CA MET A 15 -8.02 6.33 17.52
C MET A 15 -8.19 4.81 17.48
N SER A 16 -9.23 4.33 16.80
CA SER A 16 -9.37 2.93 16.38
C SER A 16 -8.07 2.46 15.69
N ASN A 17 -7.77 1.16 15.75
CA ASN A 17 -6.56 0.59 15.14
C ASN A 17 -6.46 0.82 13.61
N SER A 18 -7.48 1.39 13.00
CA SER A 18 -7.48 1.82 11.60
C SER A 18 -8.05 3.22 11.49
N SER A 19 -7.47 4.04 10.62
CA SER A 19 -7.91 5.41 10.36
C SER A 19 -7.75 5.78 8.89
N VAL A 20 -8.61 6.70 8.46
CA VAL A 20 -8.56 7.31 7.12
C VAL A 20 -8.29 8.79 7.29
N ILE A 21 -7.40 9.31 6.46
CA ILE A 21 -7.06 10.72 6.39
C ILE A 21 -7.42 11.23 5.00
N ARG A 22 -8.14 12.32 4.94
CA ARG A 22 -8.58 12.95 3.70
C ARG A 22 -7.66 14.12 3.34
N GLU A 23 -7.51 14.39 2.05
CA GLU A 23 -6.76 15.54 1.52
C GLU A 23 -7.24 16.84 2.19
N GLY A 24 -6.31 17.68 2.62
CA GLY A 24 -6.61 18.94 3.30
C GLY A 24 -7.09 18.84 4.76
N SER A 25 -7.21 17.64 5.34
CA SER A 25 -7.70 17.44 6.70
C SER A 25 -6.62 17.51 7.78
N ILE A 26 -5.35 17.62 7.40
CA ILE A 26 -4.21 17.73 8.33
C ILE A 26 -3.49 19.05 8.12
N GLU A 27 -3.23 19.76 9.22
CA GLU A 27 -2.12 20.73 9.25
C GLU A 27 -0.82 19.93 9.11
N TYR A 28 -0.06 20.16 8.02
CA TYR A 28 1.21 19.50 7.71
C TYR A 28 2.31 19.66 8.77
N SER A 29 2.00 20.33 9.89
CA SER A 29 2.95 20.55 10.98
C SER A 29 3.20 19.33 11.86
N LYS A 30 2.39 18.26 11.76
CA LYS A 30 2.50 17.09 12.65
C LYS A 30 2.49 15.78 11.90
N LYS A 31 3.67 15.14 11.85
CA LYS A 31 3.81 13.82 11.24
C LYS A 31 3.02 12.75 12.00
N LEU A 32 2.65 11.69 11.30
CA LEU A 32 1.90 10.57 11.88
C LEU A 32 2.69 9.89 12.99
N ASN A 33 2.05 9.74 14.14
CA ASN A 33 2.58 8.89 15.20
C ASN A 33 2.10 7.44 14.96
N ILE A 34 2.89 6.66 14.23
CA ILE A 34 2.61 5.24 13.95
C ILE A 34 3.81 4.38 14.34
N GLY A 35 3.54 3.22 14.92
CA GLY A 35 4.59 2.29 15.34
C GLY A 35 5.40 1.77 14.14
N TYR A 36 6.71 1.68 14.31
CA TYR A 36 7.64 1.17 13.27
C TYR A 36 8.69 0.20 13.84
N LYS A 37 8.69 -0.01 15.15
CA LYS A 37 9.61 -0.95 15.80
C LYS A 37 8.99 -2.33 15.86
N ARG A 38 9.82 -3.37 15.69
CA ARG A 38 9.37 -4.75 15.86
C ARG A 38 8.79 -4.99 17.24
N THR A 39 7.69 -5.73 17.29
CA THR A 39 7.02 -6.13 18.54
C THR A 39 7.18 -7.61 18.85
N CYS A 40 7.74 -8.39 17.91
CA CYS A 40 7.98 -9.82 18.09
C CYS A 40 9.17 -10.09 19.01
N ASN A 41 9.12 -11.25 19.67
CA ASN A 41 10.21 -11.81 20.46
C ASN A 41 10.78 -13.06 19.78
N CYS A 42 11.04 -12.99 18.47
CA CYS A 42 11.59 -14.11 17.73
C CYS A 42 13.09 -14.30 18.03
N GLY A 43 13.54 -15.57 18.02
CA GLY A 43 14.91 -15.95 18.34
C GLY A 43 15.94 -15.38 17.38
N PRO A 44 17.24 -15.40 17.75
CA PRO A 44 18.31 -14.76 16.96
C PRO A 44 18.54 -15.43 15.61
N THR A 45 18.08 -16.67 15.42
CA THR A 45 18.19 -17.40 14.15
C THR A 45 17.02 -17.14 13.20
N HIS A 46 15.96 -16.43 13.67
CA HIS A 46 14.80 -16.13 12.83
C HIS A 46 15.08 -14.98 11.87
N ILE A 47 14.55 -15.08 10.67
CA ILE A 47 14.57 -14.04 9.64
C ILE A 47 13.15 -13.52 9.48
N ASN A 48 12.90 -12.26 9.80
CA ASN A 48 11.60 -11.61 9.68
C ASN A 48 10.43 -12.42 10.33
N CYS A 49 10.65 -12.93 11.52
CA CYS A 49 9.77 -13.80 12.30
C CYS A 49 9.62 -15.24 11.77
N MET A 50 10.29 -15.61 10.70
CA MET A 50 10.32 -16.98 10.18
C MET A 50 11.49 -17.76 10.75
N SER A 51 11.27 -19.05 11.02
CA SER A 51 12.39 -19.98 11.27
C SER A 51 13.25 -20.13 10.01
N PRO A 52 14.51 -20.53 10.11
CA PRO A 52 15.39 -20.76 8.95
C PRO A 52 14.77 -21.70 7.89
N LYS A 53 14.06 -22.73 8.35
CA LYS A 53 13.37 -23.69 7.46
C LYS A 53 12.21 -23.05 6.70
N GLU A 54 11.39 -22.23 7.35
CA GLU A 54 10.28 -21.51 6.71
C GLU A 54 10.80 -20.47 5.73
N TRP A 55 11.84 -19.72 6.13
CA TRP A 55 12.45 -18.73 5.26
C TRP A 55 13.04 -19.37 4.00
N LEU A 56 13.79 -20.48 4.14
CA LEU A 56 14.36 -21.19 3.02
C LEU A 56 13.29 -21.70 2.04
N LYS A 57 12.19 -22.29 2.55
CA LYS A 57 11.06 -22.73 1.73
C LYS A 57 10.40 -21.56 0.99
N SER A 58 10.47 -20.36 1.54
CA SER A 58 9.88 -19.16 0.98
C SER A 58 10.72 -18.53 -0.15
N GLN A 59 11.96 -19.01 -0.36
CA GLN A 59 12.88 -18.53 -1.40
C GLN A 59 12.67 -19.19 -2.76
N LEU A 60 11.65 -20.05 -2.94
CA LEU A 60 11.33 -20.63 -4.24
C LEU A 60 11.05 -19.49 -5.25
N GLY A 61 11.70 -19.55 -6.42
CA GLY A 61 11.69 -18.48 -7.41
C GLY A 61 10.34 -18.26 -8.10
N VAL A 62 9.45 -19.26 -8.07
CA VAL A 62 8.11 -19.16 -8.65
C VAL A 62 7.07 -19.37 -7.56
N TRP A 63 6.21 -18.37 -7.39
CA TRP A 63 5.10 -18.43 -6.46
C TRP A 63 3.78 -18.49 -7.23
N GLN A 64 2.88 -19.38 -6.81
CA GLN A 64 1.52 -19.47 -7.35
C GLN A 64 0.54 -18.98 -6.29
N PHE A 65 -0.27 -17.99 -6.65
CA PHE A 65 -1.32 -17.45 -5.80
C PHE A 65 -2.68 -17.55 -6.48
N PHE A 66 -3.69 -17.84 -5.68
CA PHE A 66 -5.06 -17.90 -6.13
C PHE A 66 -5.89 -16.81 -5.41
N TYR A 67 -6.86 -16.25 -6.12
CA TYR A 67 -7.82 -15.35 -5.49
C TYR A 67 -8.74 -16.13 -4.55
N GLU A 68 -8.79 -15.71 -3.30
CA GLU A 68 -9.74 -16.21 -2.31
C GLU A 68 -11.13 -15.56 -2.54
N SER A 69 -12.20 -16.11 -1.91
CA SER A 69 -13.56 -15.55 -2.03
C SER A 69 -13.62 -14.08 -1.62
N ARG A 70 -12.83 -13.69 -0.65
CA ARG A 70 -12.65 -12.30 -0.20
C ARG A 70 -12.06 -11.42 -1.30
N ASP A 71 -11.02 -11.87 -1.98
CA ASP A 71 -10.37 -11.15 -3.07
C ASP A 71 -11.31 -10.98 -4.27
N VAL A 72 -12.09 -12.01 -4.60
CA VAL A 72 -13.04 -12.00 -5.73
C VAL A 72 -14.13 -10.96 -5.52
N ARG A 73 -14.66 -10.86 -4.30
CA ARG A 73 -15.66 -9.84 -3.96
C ARG A 73 -15.10 -8.43 -4.16
N ASP A 74 -13.86 -8.21 -3.73
CA ASP A 74 -13.20 -6.90 -3.77
C ASP A 74 -12.69 -6.56 -5.18
N LYS A 75 -12.41 -7.55 -6.03
CA LYS A 75 -11.94 -7.38 -7.41
C LYS A 75 -12.93 -6.65 -8.31
N ASN A 76 -14.21 -6.77 -8.08
CA ASN A 76 -15.23 -6.05 -8.84
C ASN A 76 -15.24 -4.53 -8.57
N LEU A 77 -14.56 -4.11 -7.50
CA LEU A 77 -14.49 -2.71 -7.06
C LEU A 77 -13.19 -2.01 -7.50
N HIS A 78 -12.18 -2.78 -7.91
CA HIS A 78 -10.91 -2.24 -8.38
C HIS A 78 -10.31 -3.12 -9.52
N PRO A 79 -9.94 -2.54 -10.67
CA PRO A 79 -9.56 -3.31 -11.87
C PRO A 79 -8.21 -4.03 -11.77
N ALA A 80 -7.33 -3.60 -10.88
CA ALA A 80 -5.94 -4.05 -10.78
C ALA A 80 -5.58 -4.58 -9.38
N THR A 81 -6.49 -5.35 -8.73
CA THR A 81 -6.18 -5.98 -7.44
C THR A 81 -5.35 -7.23 -7.62
N PHE A 82 -4.41 -7.45 -6.72
CA PHE A 82 -3.67 -8.70 -6.57
C PHE A 82 -4.15 -9.47 -5.32
N PRO A 83 -3.90 -10.80 -5.22
CA PRO A 83 -4.34 -11.59 -4.07
C PRO A 83 -3.75 -11.10 -2.75
N ILE A 84 -4.56 -11.08 -1.69
CA ILE A 84 -4.09 -10.73 -0.33
C ILE A 84 -2.96 -11.68 0.11
N SER A 85 -3.02 -12.96 -0.28
CA SER A 85 -2.00 -13.97 0.01
C SER A 85 -0.61 -13.60 -0.56
N LEU A 86 -0.53 -12.94 -1.72
CA LEU A 86 0.71 -12.40 -2.27
C LEU A 86 1.28 -11.32 -1.34
N SER A 87 0.46 -10.33 -0.97
CA SER A 87 0.90 -9.27 -0.06
C SER A 87 1.35 -9.80 1.29
N LYS A 88 0.62 -10.75 1.88
CA LYS A 88 1.02 -11.40 3.14
C LYS A 88 2.40 -12.03 3.00
N LYS A 89 2.62 -12.79 1.93
CA LYS A 89 3.89 -13.45 1.65
C LYS A 89 5.06 -12.46 1.57
N VAL A 90 4.90 -11.36 0.82
CA VAL A 90 5.94 -10.32 0.70
C VAL A 90 6.18 -9.65 2.05
N ILE A 91 5.12 -9.25 2.75
CA ILE A 91 5.22 -8.58 4.04
C ILE A 91 5.95 -9.48 5.08
N GLU A 92 5.64 -10.77 5.13
CA GLU A 92 6.29 -11.71 6.04
C GLU A 92 7.75 -11.99 5.68
N LEU A 93 8.10 -11.98 4.38
CA LEU A 93 9.47 -12.17 3.91
C LEU A 93 10.38 -11.00 4.28
N PHE A 94 9.87 -9.77 4.27
CA PHE A 94 10.68 -8.55 4.34
C PHE A 94 10.45 -7.69 5.58
N SER A 95 9.64 -8.15 6.54
CA SER A 95 9.39 -7.38 7.77
C SER A 95 9.12 -8.25 8.99
N HIS A 96 9.42 -7.70 10.17
CA HIS A 96 8.99 -8.26 11.46
C HIS A 96 7.60 -7.74 11.86
N LYS A 97 6.91 -8.46 12.76
CA LYS A 97 5.70 -7.95 13.42
C LYS A 97 5.95 -6.60 14.09
N GLY A 98 4.99 -5.69 13.97
CA GLY A 98 5.06 -4.32 14.50
C GLY A 98 5.82 -3.32 13.63
N GLU A 99 6.57 -3.77 12.63
CA GLU A 99 7.28 -2.89 11.70
C GLU A 99 6.31 -2.19 10.74
N LEU A 100 6.78 -1.09 10.14
CA LEU A 100 5.97 -0.21 9.31
C LEU A 100 6.16 -0.49 7.82
N ILE A 101 5.04 -0.73 7.15
CA ILE A 101 4.93 -0.96 5.71
C ILE A 101 4.38 0.32 5.06
N LEU A 102 4.95 0.72 3.92
CA LEU A 102 4.44 1.80 3.09
C LEU A 102 3.97 1.25 1.74
N ASP A 103 2.77 1.68 1.33
CA ASP A 103 2.28 1.50 -0.04
C ASP A 103 1.91 2.87 -0.62
N PRO A 104 2.74 3.46 -1.50
CA PRO A 104 2.49 4.76 -2.09
C PRO A 104 1.33 4.78 -3.09
N PHE A 105 0.80 3.61 -3.50
CA PHE A 105 -0.29 3.45 -4.48
C PHE A 105 -1.26 2.37 -4.01
N VAL A 106 -1.88 2.60 -2.86
CA VAL A 106 -2.58 1.58 -2.07
C VAL A 106 -3.85 1.04 -2.74
N GLY A 107 -4.43 1.78 -3.67
CA GLY A 107 -5.67 1.41 -4.35
C GLY A 107 -6.76 1.01 -3.37
N SER A 108 -7.33 -0.16 -3.54
CA SER A 108 -8.37 -0.70 -2.65
C SER A 108 -7.88 -1.21 -1.29
N GLY A 109 -6.60 -1.02 -0.92
CA GLY A 109 -6.07 -1.32 0.41
C GLY A 109 -5.64 -2.77 0.64
N THR A 110 -5.31 -3.53 -0.38
CA THR A 110 -4.87 -4.94 -0.22
C THR A 110 -3.64 -5.05 0.67
N THR A 111 -2.67 -4.15 0.52
CA THR A 111 -1.47 -4.06 1.36
C THR A 111 -1.83 -3.80 2.83
N LEU A 112 -2.78 -2.88 3.11
CA LEU A 112 -3.19 -2.55 4.47
C LEU A 112 -3.88 -3.73 5.15
N VAL A 113 -4.77 -4.44 4.43
CA VAL A 113 -5.43 -5.65 4.94
C VAL A 113 -4.42 -6.75 5.23
N ALA A 114 -3.45 -6.98 4.33
CA ALA A 114 -2.40 -7.98 4.52
C ALA A 114 -1.50 -7.63 5.72
N ALA A 115 -1.13 -6.35 5.88
CA ALA A 115 -0.35 -5.88 7.02
C ALA A 115 -1.08 -6.09 8.35
N ARG A 116 -2.38 -5.74 8.41
CA ARG A 116 -3.23 -6.01 9.57
C ARG A 116 -3.26 -7.49 9.93
N ASP A 117 -3.52 -8.33 8.94
CA ASP A 117 -3.66 -9.78 9.13
C ASP A 117 -2.34 -10.46 9.53
N THR A 118 -1.20 -9.77 9.36
CA THR A 118 0.15 -10.27 9.71
C THR A 118 0.80 -9.51 10.89
N ASP A 119 0.03 -8.67 11.61
CA ASP A 119 0.50 -7.84 12.72
C ASP A 119 1.61 -6.82 12.36
N ARG A 120 1.53 -6.21 11.18
CA ARG A 120 2.40 -5.11 10.79
C ARG A 120 1.62 -3.81 10.75
N ASN A 121 2.26 -2.70 11.11
CA ASN A 121 1.70 -1.38 10.87
C ASN A 121 1.82 -1.04 9.39
N ALA A 122 0.88 -0.26 8.86
CA ALA A 122 0.94 0.14 7.46
C ALA A 122 0.34 1.52 7.22
N VAL A 123 0.93 2.22 6.24
CA VAL A 123 0.40 3.46 5.69
C VAL A 123 0.28 3.29 4.19
N GLY A 124 -0.85 3.69 3.64
CA GLY A 124 -1.09 3.64 2.20
C GLY A 124 -1.63 4.97 1.68
N PHE A 125 -1.23 5.34 0.46
CA PHE A 125 -1.64 6.56 -0.22
C PHE A 125 -2.39 6.25 -1.50
N ASP A 126 -3.40 7.03 -1.80
CA ASP A 126 -4.07 7.05 -3.10
C ASP A 126 -4.68 8.43 -3.36
N LEU A 127 -4.60 8.90 -4.61
CA LEU A 127 -5.24 10.16 -5.04
C LEU A 127 -6.76 10.09 -4.98
N GLN A 128 -7.32 8.89 -5.23
CA GLN A 128 -8.73 8.73 -5.49
C GLN A 128 -9.51 8.51 -4.19
N LYS A 129 -10.43 9.43 -3.89
CA LYS A 129 -11.30 9.34 -2.73
C LYS A 129 -12.03 7.99 -2.64
N HIS A 130 -12.53 7.48 -3.76
CA HIS A 130 -13.30 6.25 -3.77
C HIS A 130 -12.46 5.01 -3.38
N TYR A 131 -11.16 4.99 -3.70
CA TYR A 131 -10.26 3.92 -3.25
C TYR A 131 -9.97 4.02 -1.75
N ILE A 132 -9.84 5.22 -1.22
CA ILE A 132 -9.70 5.43 0.22
C ILE A 132 -10.97 5.03 0.98
N ASP A 133 -12.16 5.30 0.42
CA ASP A 133 -13.44 4.82 0.98
C ASP A 133 -13.51 3.29 0.99
N LEU A 134 -12.99 2.62 -0.05
CA LEU A 134 -12.85 1.16 -0.07
C LEU A 134 -11.89 0.65 1.00
N CYS A 135 -10.74 1.31 1.19
CA CYS A 135 -9.81 0.98 2.27
C CYS A 135 -10.50 1.06 3.63
N GLU A 136 -11.26 2.13 3.88
CA GLU A 136 -12.02 2.31 5.12
C GLU A 136 -13.00 1.15 5.36
N SER A 137 -13.78 0.81 4.34
CA SER A 137 -14.73 -0.30 4.40
C SER A 137 -14.05 -1.65 4.70
N ARG A 138 -12.91 -1.94 4.05
CA ARG A 138 -12.17 -3.19 4.26
C ARG A 138 -11.48 -3.25 5.62
N LEU A 139 -11.02 -2.12 6.14
CA LEU A 139 -10.37 -2.00 7.44
C LEU A 139 -11.35 -1.97 8.60
N SER A 140 -12.62 -1.58 8.38
CA SER A 140 -13.67 -1.58 9.41
C SER A 140 -13.97 -2.99 9.95
N GLN A 141 -13.68 -4.04 9.17
CA GLN A 141 -13.72 -5.42 9.63
C GLN A 141 -12.56 -5.65 10.60
N LYS A 142 -12.82 -5.45 11.90
CA LYS A 142 -11.79 -5.57 12.95
C LYS A 142 -11.18 -6.98 12.96
N SER A 143 -9.87 -7.07 12.93
CA SER A 143 -9.17 -8.27 13.37
C SER A 143 -9.22 -8.33 14.89
N LEU A 144 -9.78 -9.37 15.44
CA LEU A 144 -9.87 -9.58 16.91
C LEU A 144 -8.49 -9.80 17.55
N PHE A 145 -7.45 -10.05 16.76
CA PHE A 145 -6.15 -10.50 17.22
C PHE A 145 -4.97 -9.59 16.83
N SER A 146 -5.21 -8.46 16.17
CA SER A 146 -4.12 -7.57 15.76
C SER A 146 -4.14 -6.26 16.52
N ASN A 147 -3.00 -5.91 17.12
CA ASN A 147 -2.73 -4.59 17.72
C ASN A 147 -2.06 -3.61 16.74
N SER A 148 -1.88 -4.03 15.48
CA SER A 148 -1.26 -3.20 14.46
C SER A 148 -2.23 -2.10 13.98
N ARG A 149 -1.64 -0.99 13.52
CA ARG A 149 -2.37 0.18 13.04
C ARG A 149 -2.22 0.31 11.53
N GLN A 150 -3.34 0.54 10.84
CA GLN A 150 -3.40 0.81 9.41
C GLN A 150 -3.97 2.22 9.18
N VAL A 151 -3.33 2.98 8.30
CA VAL A 151 -3.75 4.32 7.93
C VAL A 151 -3.83 4.41 6.40
N ALA A 152 -5.00 4.78 5.88
CA ALA A 152 -5.19 5.12 4.47
C ALA A 152 -5.26 6.65 4.33
N ILE A 153 -4.51 7.20 3.40
CA ILE A 153 -4.38 8.65 3.21
C ILE A 153 -4.77 9.00 1.78
N GLN A 154 -5.75 9.89 1.65
CA GLN A 154 -6.07 10.48 0.37
C GLN A 154 -5.10 11.64 0.12
N ASP A 155 -4.04 11.40 -0.62
CA ASP A 155 -3.10 12.42 -1.08
C ASP A 155 -2.21 11.86 -2.19
N ASP A 156 -1.48 12.75 -2.85
CA ASP A 156 -0.47 12.42 -3.84
C ASP A 156 0.75 11.74 -3.17
N ALA A 157 1.25 10.69 -3.79
CA ALA A 157 2.46 10.00 -3.33
C ALA A 157 3.69 10.92 -3.23
N ARG A 158 3.73 12.01 -3.96
CA ARG A 158 4.79 13.05 -3.87
C ARG A 158 4.81 13.75 -2.51
N ASN A 159 3.70 13.70 -1.75
CA ASN A 159 3.53 14.36 -0.47
C ASN A 159 3.83 13.46 0.75
N ILE A 160 4.25 12.20 0.54
CA ILE A 160 4.49 11.20 1.59
C ILE A 160 5.39 11.74 2.70
N ASN A 161 6.41 12.52 2.35
CA ASN A 161 7.36 13.11 3.32
C ASN A 161 6.69 14.10 4.30
N ASN A 162 5.51 14.62 4.00
CA ASN A 162 4.77 15.49 4.92
C ASN A 162 4.16 14.69 6.09
N TYR A 163 3.91 13.41 5.88
CA TYR A 163 3.21 12.53 6.83
C TYR A 163 4.14 11.64 7.65
N LEU A 164 5.28 11.23 7.09
CA LEU A 164 6.14 10.21 7.68
C LEU A 164 7.50 10.79 8.10
N SER A 165 8.07 10.23 9.16
CA SER A 165 9.39 10.62 9.66
C SER A 165 10.49 9.79 8.99
N ASN A 166 11.67 10.37 8.83
CA ASN A 166 12.84 9.68 8.30
C ASN A 166 13.21 8.45 9.14
N GLY A 167 13.66 7.40 8.46
CA GLY A 167 14.14 6.19 9.11
C GLY A 167 13.05 5.38 9.83
N THR A 168 11.78 5.46 9.39
CA THR A 168 10.67 4.73 10.02
C THR A 168 10.13 3.57 9.19
N ILE A 169 10.36 3.56 7.87
CA ILE A 169 9.81 2.54 6.96
C ILE A 169 10.73 1.32 6.91
N ASN A 170 10.16 0.14 7.12
CA ASN A 170 10.86 -1.14 7.05
C ASN A 170 10.71 -1.82 5.68
N LEU A 171 9.56 -1.63 5.04
CA LEU A 171 9.26 -2.19 3.73
C LEU A 171 8.39 -1.22 2.93
N ILE A 172 8.79 -0.92 1.70
CA ILE A 172 7.87 -0.42 0.68
C ILE A 172 7.39 -1.65 -0.10
N TRP A 173 6.07 -1.87 -0.13
CA TRP A 173 5.41 -2.89 -0.94
C TRP A 173 4.30 -2.26 -1.75
N THR A 174 4.40 -2.29 -3.07
CA THR A 174 3.46 -1.59 -3.94
C THR A 174 3.34 -2.22 -5.32
N SER A 175 2.21 -1.92 -5.97
CA SER A 175 1.98 -2.12 -7.40
C SER A 175 1.58 -0.77 -7.99
N PRO A 176 2.50 -0.03 -8.62
CA PRO A 176 2.22 1.31 -9.09
C PRO A 176 1.20 1.32 -10.24
N PRO A 177 0.50 2.44 -10.48
CA PRO A 177 -0.30 2.59 -11.68
C PRO A 177 0.60 2.48 -12.90
N TYR A 178 0.10 1.88 -13.98
CA TYR A 178 0.88 1.69 -15.21
C TYR A 178 0.56 2.79 -16.20
N ALA A 179 1.59 3.50 -16.67
CA ALA A 179 1.44 4.59 -17.63
C ALA A 179 0.57 4.18 -18.82
N ASN A 180 -0.54 4.88 -19.03
CA ASN A 180 -1.45 4.74 -20.18
C ASN A 180 -1.78 3.29 -20.63
N LEU A 181 -1.52 2.31 -19.77
CA LEU A 181 -1.69 0.89 -20.11
C LEU A 181 -3.15 0.49 -20.20
N LEU A 182 -4.03 1.10 -19.40
CA LEU A 182 -5.46 0.80 -19.41
C LEU A 182 -6.14 1.29 -20.68
N ASN A 183 -5.59 2.32 -21.33
CA ASN A 183 -6.11 2.89 -22.59
C ASN A 183 -5.78 2.06 -23.82
N ARG A 184 -4.89 1.05 -23.69
CA ARG A 184 -4.57 0.18 -24.83
C ARG A 184 -5.68 -0.83 -25.07
N LYS A 185 -6.20 -0.89 -26.31
CA LYS A 185 -7.12 -1.95 -26.74
C LYS A 185 -6.45 -3.30 -26.53
N ARG A 186 -6.87 -4.06 -25.52
CA ARG A 186 -6.35 -5.40 -25.26
C ARG A 186 -6.74 -6.32 -26.43
N LYS A 187 -5.78 -6.73 -27.24
CA LYS A 187 -5.93 -7.79 -28.24
C LYS A 187 -5.92 -9.20 -27.61
N ASN A 188 -6.36 -9.34 -26.37
CA ASN A 188 -6.36 -10.64 -25.70
C ASN A 188 -7.49 -11.52 -26.22
N LYS A 189 -7.16 -12.39 -27.13
CA LYS A 189 -7.89 -13.63 -27.41
C LYS A 189 -7.69 -14.64 -26.26
N SER A 190 -8.13 -14.33 -25.05
CA SER A 190 -8.26 -15.38 -24.05
C SER A 190 -9.41 -16.29 -24.48
N ARG A 191 -9.15 -17.60 -24.61
CA ARG A 191 -10.05 -18.66 -25.09
C ARG A 191 -11.33 -18.87 -24.23
N ARG A 192 -11.61 -18.04 -23.27
CA ARG A 192 -12.87 -18.00 -22.54
C ARG A 192 -13.49 -16.62 -22.72
N ASN A 193 -14.59 -16.58 -23.48
CA ASN A 193 -15.53 -15.44 -23.53
C ASN A 193 -15.96 -15.07 -22.10
N ARG A 194 -15.13 -14.31 -21.40
CA ARG A 194 -15.62 -13.51 -20.29
C ARG A 194 -16.15 -12.24 -20.90
N ASN A 195 -17.48 -12.09 -20.87
CA ASN A 195 -18.14 -10.86 -21.20
C ASN A 195 -17.62 -9.76 -20.28
N ASN A 196 -16.54 -9.08 -20.68
CA ASN A 196 -16.05 -7.87 -20.03
C ASN A 196 -16.95 -6.66 -20.35
N GLU A 197 -18.08 -6.87 -21.03
CA GLU A 197 -19.08 -5.83 -21.33
C GLU A 197 -19.80 -5.32 -20.07
N GLN A 198 -19.77 -6.06 -18.95
CA GLN A 198 -20.36 -5.61 -17.68
C GLN A 198 -19.39 -4.82 -16.79
N LEU A 199 -18.08 -4.91 -17.02
CA LEU A 199 -17.12 -3.97 -16.44
C LEU A 199 -17.14 -2.77 -17.37
N GLY A 200 -17.93 -1.75 -17.03
CA GLY A 200 -17.95 -0.49 -17.76
C GLY A 200 -16.53 -0.08 -18.13
N LYS A 201 -16.32 0.44 -19.32
CA LYS A 201 -15.03 0.85 -19.86
C LYS A 201 -14.31 1.72 -18.83
N ILE A 202 -13.45 1.11 -17.99
CA ILE A 202 -12.50 1.84 -17.16
C ILE A 202 -11.39 2.22 -18.13
N GLU A 203 -11.57 3.36 -18.77
CA GLU A 203 -10.62 3.86 -19.76
C GLU A 203 -9.41 4.53 -19.09
N GLN A 204 -9.52 4.91 -17.79
CA GLN A 204 -8.49 5.61 -17.02
C GLN A 204 -8.65 5.32 -15.53
N TYR A 205 -7.55 5.43 -14.75
CA TYR A 205 -7.64 5.36 -13.28
C TYR A 205 -8.37 6.59 -12.72
N SER A 206 -8.12 7.77 -13.29
CA SER A 206 -8.81 9.01 -12.96
C SER A 206 -8.72 10.06 -14.07
N GLN A 207 -9.36 11.21 -13.85
CA GLN A 207 -9.22 12.42 -14.68
C GLN A 207 -8.35 13.49 -13.99
N ASP A 208 -7.72 13.14 -12.86
CA ASP A 208 -6.83 14.06 -12.14
C ASP A 208 -5.50 14.15 -12.90
N GLU A 209 -5.07 15.37 -13.21
CA GLU A 209 -3.82 15.64 -13.94
C GLU A 209 -2.57 15.12 -13.20
N ARG A 210 -2.68 14.89 -11.89
CA ARG A 210 -1.63 14.30 -11.05
C ARG A 210 -1.49 12.78 -11.23
N ASP A 211 -2.48 12.14 -11.86
CA ASP A 211 -2.53 10.69 -12.01
C ASP A 211 -1.43 10.19 -12.95
N LEU A 212 -0.55 9.35 -12.42
CA LEU A 212 0.54 8.73 -13.18
C LEU A 212 0.02 7.84 -14.32
N GLY A 213 -1.18 7.30 -14.19
CA GLY A 213 -1.80 6.41 -15.18
C GLY A 213 -2.20 7.07 -16.49
N ILE A 214 -2.21 8.42 -16.56
CA ILE A 214 -2.55 9.18 -17.79
C ILE A 214 -1.31 9.78 -18.46
N MET A 215 -0.14 9.69 -17.84
CA MET A 215 1.10 10.32 -18.30
C MET A 215 1.70 9.60 -19.52
N THR A 216 2.54 10.33 -20.26
CA THR A 216 3.45 9.71 -21.25
C THR A 216 4.44 8.77 -20.56
N ILE A 217 5.08 7.86 -21.29
CA ILE A 217 6.09 6.96 -20.70
C ILE A 217 7.26 7.74 -20.09
N GLU A 218 7.70 8.80 -20.76
CA GLU A 218 8.80 9.65 -20.33
C GLU A 218 8.44 10.38 -19.02
N ASP A 219 7.29 11.04 -18.99
CA ASP A 219 6.82 11.78 -17.81
C ASP A 219 6.54 10.85 -16.64
N TYR A 220 5.92 9.69 -16.91
CA TYR A 220 5.69 8.64 -15.93
C TYR A 220 7.00 8.15 -15.30
N THR A 221 8.00 7.82 -16.13
CA THR A 221 9.28 7.29 -15.64
C THR A 221 9.98 8.32 -14.76
N LYS A 222 9.95 9.60 -15.18
CA LYS A 222 10.51 10.69 -14.40
C LYS A 222 9.76 10.84 -13.06
N ALA A 223 8.43 10.94 -13.10
CA ALA A 223 7.61 11.11 -11.90
C ALA A 223 7.77 9.94 -10.92
N MET A 224 7.86 8.70 -11.41
CA MET A 224 8.13 7.53 -10.58
C MET A 224 9.53 7.61 -9.95
N GLY A 225 10.55 8.01 -10.72
CA GLY A 225 11.90 8.24 -10.20
C GLY A 225 11.89 9.25 -9.05
N ASP A 226 11.27 10.41 -9.25
CA ASP A 226 11.18 11.49 -8.25
C ASP A 226 10.45 11.02 -6.97
N ILE A 227 9.35 10.25 -7.12
CA ILE A 227 8.60 9.69 -5.98
C ILE A 227 9.47 8.72 -5.20
N PHE A 228 10.12 7.75 -5.86
CA PHE A 228 10.94 6.77 -5.16
C PHE A 228 12.18 7.40 -4.52
N GLU A 229 12.83 8.36 -5.18
CA GLU A 229 13.94 9.11 -4.60
C GLU A 229 13.51 9.87 -3.34
N SER A 230 12.36 10.52 -3.37
CA SER A 230 11.81 11.25 -2.22
C SER A 230 11.54 10.33 -1.01
N MET A 231 11.28 9.06 -1.23
CA MET A 231 11.03 8.09 -0.15
C MET A 231 12.30 7.49 0.46
N LEU A 232 13.48 7.63 -0.17
CA LEU A 232 14.72 7.04 0.34
C LEU A 232 15.05 7.46 1.78
N PRO A 233 14.89 8.73 2.20
CA PRO A 233 15.16 9.14 3.58
C PRO A 233 14.22 8.49 4.60
N LEU A 234 13.03 8.06 4.19
CA LEU A 234 12.05 7.43 5.07
C LEU A 234 12.43 5.98 5.42
N LEU A 235 13.24 5.33 4.59
CA LEU A 235 13.68 3.95 4.78
C LEU A 235 14.66 3.84 5.95
N ARG A 236 14.47 2.81 6.75
CA ARG A 236 15.46 2.41 7.75
C ARG A 236 16.66 1.74 7.09
N PRO A 237 17.84 1.73 7.75
CA PRO A 237 18.93 0.89 7.30
C PRO A 237 18.48 -0.57 7.13
N LYS A 238 18.80 -1.18 5.99
CA LYS A 238 18.39 -2.54 5.59
C LYS A 238 16.89 -2.72 5.32
N ALA A 239 16.14 -1.65 5.13
CA ALA A 239 14.77 -1.73 4.62
C ALA A 239 14.76 -2.20 3.16
N HIS A 240 13.62 -2.70 2.71
CA HIS A 240 13.43 -3.21 1.37
C HIS A 240 12.39 -2.39 0.61
N CYS A 241 12.56 -2.32 -0.70
CA CYS A 241 11.54 -1.84 -1.62
C CYS A 241 11.22 -2.97 -2.60
N VAL A 242 9.96 -3.42 -2.59
CA VAL A 242 9.47 -4.50 -3.45
C VAL A 242 8.34 -3.94 -4.30
N ILE A 243 8.47 -4.08 -5.61
CA ILE A 243 7.51 -3.54 -6.58
C ILE A 243 6.94 -4.70 -7.38
N ASN A 244 5.61 -4.80 -7.41
CA ASN A 244 4.87 -5.75 -8.23
C ASN A 244 4.55 -5.10 -9.58
N VAL A 245 5.08 -5.64 -10.65
CA VAL A 245 4.82 -5.19 -12.02
C VAL A 245 4.40 -6.38 -12.88
N PRO A 246 3.52 -6.19 -13.88
CA PRO A 246 3.19 -7.24 -14.82
C PRO A 246 4.39 -7.53 -15.73
N ASP A 247 4.52 -8.78 -16.13
CA ASP A 247 5.40 -9.13 -17.25
C ASP A 247 4.74 -8.64 -18.56
N MET A 248 5.45 -7.81 -19.30
CA MET A 248 4.97 -7.12 -20.50
C MET A 248 5.86 -7.48 -21.69
N GLU A 249 6.01 -8.77 -22.01
CA GLU A 249 6.80 -9.26 -23.14
C GLU A 249 6.49 -8.55 -24.49
N GLU A 250 5.30 -7.96 -24.63
CA GLU A 250 4.89 -7.26 -25.87
C GLU A 250 5.32 -5.78 -25.96
N ILE A 251 5.97 -5.21 -24.95
CA ILE A 251 6.36 -3.78 -24.95
C ILE A 251 7.77 -3.55 -25.51
N CYS A 252 8.60 -4.58 -25.58
CA CYS A 252 10.00 -4.47 -26.04
C CYS A 252 10.21 -4.60 -27.54
N VAL A 253 9.16 -4.66 -28.36
CA VAL A 253 9.32 -4.80 -29.81
C VAL A 253 8.43 -3.77 -30.52
N ASN A 254 8.97 -2.54 -30.66
CA ASN A 254 8.90 -1.70 -31.88
C ASN A 254 9.72 -0.42 -31.67
#